data_1b218d9fb952ac9092de554c3e42e78f
#
_entry.id   1b218d9fb952ac9092de554c3e42e78f
#
_cell.length_a   1.000
_cell.length_b   1.000
_cell.length_c   1.000
_cell.angle_alpha   90.00
_cell.angle_beta   90.00
_cell.angle_gamma   90.00
#
_symmetry.space_group_name_H-M   'P 1'
#
loop_
_entity.id
_entity.type
_entity.pdbx_description
1 polymer ?
#
loop_
_entity_poly.entity_id
_entity_poly.type
_entity_poly.pdbx_seq_one_letter_code
_entity_poly.pdbx_strand_id
1 'polypeptide(L)'
;LLGVEVQEAILSPRALELNVTNEGGVDGTYRLLKNIMGLWLITQIRESIQRAGRTIDYGQLVQRASVAEPFRSLINPDDPKFLNPSDMPTAIREWCREHGQPEPETEGQLARCAFESLALKYRVVLNQLEELTGTAIEVIHIVGGGSQNELLNQFAANACGRPVIAGPVEGTVMGNVLVQARSFGEIGSLSEIREVVHDSAAIKQYEPTDLSRWDEASERFAEYT
;
A
#
# COMPACT_ATOMS: atom_id res chain seq x y z
N LEU A 1 -0.19 6.28 0.10
CA LEU A 1 -1.39 6.81 -0.52
C LEU A 1 -2.09 5.72 -1.31
N LEU A 2 -3.41 5.63 -1.23
CA LEU A 2 -4.25 4.87 -2.16
C LEU A 2 -5.38 5.80 -2.62
N GLY A 3 -5.64 5.85 -3.91
CA GLY A 3 -6.64 6.75 -4.46
C GLY A 3 -7.06 6.39 -5.88
N VAL A 4 -8.07 7.10 -6.35
CA VAL A 4 -8.65 6.95 -7.68
C VAL A 4 -8.83 8.34 -8.33
N GLU A 5 -8.70 8.41 -9.65
CA GLU A 5 -9.00 9.61 -10.41
C GLU A 5 -10.51 9.75 -10.59
N VAL A 6 -11.03 10.95 -10.31
CA VAL A 6 -12.44 11.30 -10.49
C VAL A 6 -12.56 12.63 -11.24
N GLN A 7 -13.66 12.81 -11.97
CA GLN A 7 -13.89 14.04 -12.76
C GLN A 7 -14.28 15.23 -11.88
N GLU A 8 -14.97 14.98 -10.77
CA GLU A 8 -15.42 16.00 -9.83
C GLU A 8 -15.02 15.63 -8.40
N ALA A 9 -14.76 16.64 -7.57
CA ALA A 9 -14.42 16.43 -6.17
C ALA A 9 -15.61 15.83 -5.40
N ILE A 10 -15.37 14.79 -4.60
CA ILE A 10 -16.38 14.17 -3.74
C ILE A 10 -16.33 14.83 -2.36
N LEU A 11 -17.32 15.68 -2.08
CA LEU A 11 -17.44 16.51 -0.87
C LEU A 11 -18.60 16.04 0.01
N SER A 12 -18.73 14.74 0.24
CA SER A 12 -19.79 14.19 1.07
C SER A 12 -19.39 14.13 2.55
N PRO A 13 -20.36 14.15 3.51
CA PRO A 13 -20.06 13.87 4.92
C PRO A 13 -19.34 12.53 5.10
N ARG A 14 -19.68 11.55 4.29
CA ARG A 14 -19.05 10.23 4.33
C ARG A 14 -17.57 10.27 3.94
N ALA A 15 -17.19 11.06 2.95
CA ALA A 15 -15.79 11.27 2.58
C ALA A 15 -14.98 11.89 3.73
N LEU A 16 -15.58 12.83 4.47
CA LEU A 16 -14.98 13.43 5.66
C LEU A 16 -14.82 12.41 6.79
N GLU A 17 -15.84 11.63 7.10
CA GLU A 17 -15.78 10.54 8.10
C GLU A 17 -14.68 9.53 7.80
N LEU A 18 -14.55 9.16 6.52
CA LEU A 18 -13.53 8.24 6.06
C LEU A 18 -12.13 8.87 5.96
N ASN A 19 -12.02 10.16 6.24
CA ASN A 19 -10.77 10.92 6.11
C ASN A 19 -10.12 10.77 4.73
N VAL A 20 -10.92 10.98 3.69
CA VAL A 20 -10.48 10.94 2.29
C VAL A 20 -10.37 12.38 1.77
N THR A 21 -9.35 12.67 1.00
CA THR A 21 -9.05 13.99 0.45
C THR A 21 -9.21 14.05 -1.06
N ASN A 22 -9.48 15.24 -1.59
CA ASN A 22 -9.46 15.53 -3.01
C ASN A 22 -8.24 16.39 -3.32
N GLU A 23 -7.36 15.91 -4.18
CA GLU A 23 -6.21 16.66 -4.68
C GLU A 23 -6.36 16.93 -6.16
N GLY A 24 -5.89 18.10 -6.63
CA GLY A 24 -5.93 18.44 -8.06
C GLY A 24 -5.14 17.44 -8.91
N GLY A 25 -5.77 16.96 -9.97
CA GLY A 25 -5.19 16.10 -10.98
C GLY A 25 -4.83 16.85 -12.26
N VAL A 26 -4.41 16.12 -13.29
CA VAL A 26 -4.16 16.64 -14.63
C VAL A 26 -5.49 16.87 -15.34
N ASP A 27 -5.54 17.88 -16.22
CA ASP A 27 -6.73 18.20 -17.02
C ASP A 27 -8.01 18.54 -16.21
N GLY A 28 -7.84 19.08 -15.00
CA GLY A 28 -8.96 19.47 -14.15
C GLY A 28 -9.65 18.32 -13.43
N THR A 29 -9.09 17.12 -13.46
CA THR A 29 -9.54 15.99 -12.66
C THR A 29 -9.13 16.13 -11.20
N TYR A 30 -9.61 15.22 -10.35
CA TYR A 30 -9.21 15.11 -8.94
C TYR A 30 -8.69 13.70 -8.66
N ARG A 31 -7.78 13.63 -7.73
CA ARG A 31 -7.36 12.37 -7.09
C ARG A 31 -8.07 12.27 -5.75
N LEU A 32 -9.11 11.45 -5.68
CA LEU A 32 -9.75 11.08 -4.43
C LEU A 32 -8.87 10.05 -3.75
N LEU A 33 -8.27 10.39 -2.61
CA LEU A 33 -7.26 9.52 -1.98
C LEU A 33 -7.30 9.54 -0.46
N LYS A 34 -6.73 8.48 0.11
CA LYS A 34 -6.49 8.34 1.55
C LYS A 34 -5.01 8.10 1.82
N ASN A 35 -4.50 8.77 2.87
CA ASN A 35 -3.21 8.43 3.43
C ASN A 35 -3.31 7.10 4.19
N ILE A 36 -2.37 6.21 3.95
CA ILE A 36 -2.20 4.95 4.66
C ILE A 36 -0.77 4.91 5.17
N MET A 37 -0.55 4.44 6.38
CA MET A 37 0.79 4.11 6.84
C MET A 37 1.43 3.16 5.82
N GLY A 38 2.59 3.53 5.33
CA GLY A 38 3.26 2.77 4.27
C GLY A 38 4.38 1.87 4.80
N LEU A 39 5.40 1.69 3.97
CA LEU A 39 6.60 0.93 4.30
C LEU A 39 7.44 1.55 5.44
N TRP A 40 6.98 2.64 6.05
CA TRP A 40 7.52 3.21 7.28
C TRP A 40 7.67 2.17 8.39
N LEU A 41 6.67 1.29 8.58
CA LEU A 41 6.74 0.18 9.52
C LEU A 41 7.97 -0.70 9.28
N ILE A 42 8.20 -1.07 8.04
CA ILE A 42 9.34 -1.91 7.63
C ILE A 42 10.67 -1.17 7.80
N THR A 43 10.69 0.12 7.46
CA THR A 43 11.87 0.98 7.67
C THR A 43 12.23 1.02 9.15
N GLN A 44 11.27 1.25 10.03
CA GLN A 44 11.49 1.32 11.47
C GLN A 44 11.86 -0.03 12.10
N ILE A 45 11.29 -1.13 11.61
CA ILE A 45 11.73 -2.49 12.00
C ILE A 45 13.20 -2.69 11.64
N ARG A 46 13.59 -2.36 10.41
CA ARG A 46 14.97 -2.47 9.94
C ARG A 46 15.93 -1.59 10.75
N GLU A 47 15.58 -0.34 11.00
CA GLU A 47 16.39 0.58 11.80
C GLU A 47 16.57 0.10 13.24
N SER A 48 15.54 -0.48 13.83
CA SER A 48 15.64 -1.09 15.16
C SER A 48 16.64 -2.24 15.19
N ILE A 49 16.61 -3.12 14.17
CA ILE A 49 17.56 -4.22 14.02
C ILE A 49 19.00 -3.68 13.89
N GLN A 50 19.19 -2.60 13.13
CA GLN A 50 20.49 -1.96 12.94
C GLN A 50 20.99 -1.30 14.24
N ARG A 51 20.12 -0.64 14.99
CA ARG A 51 20.46 -0.09 16.32
C ARG A 51 20.88 -1.16 17.31
N ALA A 52 20.36 -2.38 17.18
CA ALA A 52 20.79 -3.55 17.95
C ALA A 52 22.11 -4.17 17.46
N GLY A 53 22.85 -3.51 16.55
CA GLY A 53 24.16 -3.94 16.06
C GLY A 53 24.11 -5.05 15.01
N ARG A 54 22.96 -5.32 14.41
CA ARG A 54 22.78 -6.33 13.36
C ARG A 54 22.52 -5.66 12.01
N THR A 55 23.06 -6.22 10.93
CA THR A 55 22.85 -5.70 9.58
C THR A 55 21.81 -6.56 8.88
N ILE A 56 20.80 -5.90 8.32
CA ILE A 56 19.79 -6.51 7.48
C ILE A 56 19.37 -5.52 6.38
N ASP A 57 19.27 -6.00 5.16
CA ASP A 57 18.71 -5.23 4.06
C ASP A 57 17.21 -5.53 3.85
N TYR A 58 16.56 -4.76 2.98
CA TYR A 58 15.13 -4.93 2.71
C TYR A 58 14.82 -6.27 2.05
N GLY A 59 15.67 -6.77 1.14
CA GLY A 59 15.50 -8.06 0.48
C GLY A 59 15.54 -9.22 1.49
N GLN A 60 16.46 -9.17 2.45
CA GLN A 60 16.54 -10.15 3.53
C GLN A 60 15.31 -10.13 4.44
N LEU A 61 14.76 -8.94 4.75
CA LEU A 61 13.51 -8.84 5.50
C LEU A 61 12.33 -9.44 4.73
N VAL A 62 12.22 -9.14 3.45
CA VAL A 62 11.19 -9.73 2.57
C VAL A 62 11.33 -11.25 2.51
N GLN A 63 12.53 -11.78 2.34
CA GLN A 63 12.78 -13.22 2.33
C GLN A 63 12.41 -13.88 3.66
N ARG A 64 12.75 -13.28 4.80
CA ARG A 64 12.34 -13.80 6.12
C ARG A 64 10.84 -13.72 6.33
N ALA A 65 10.20 -12.68 5.85
CA ALA A 65 8.74 -12.53 5.90
C ALA A 65 8.04 -13.59 5.03
N SER A 66 8.57 -13.90 3.85
CA SER A 66 7.93 -14.85 2.93
C SER A 66 7.82 -16.27 3.50
N VAL A 67 8.76 -16.69 4.36
CA VAL A 67 8.78 -18.02 5.00
C VAL A 67 8.20 -18.04 6.40
N ALA A 68 7.83 -16.89 6.98
CA ALA A 68 7.19 -16.83 8.28
C ALA A 68 5.73 -17.34 8.20
N GLU A 69 5.16 -17.73 9.34
CA GLU A 69 3.79 -18.21 9.45
C GLU A 69 2.78 -17.16 8.98
N PRO A 70 1.90 -17.47 8.01
CA PRO A 70 0.91 -16.54 7.50
C PRO A 70 -0.14 -16.17 8.55
N PHE A 71 -0.53 -14.88 8.56
CA PHE A 71 -1.64 -14.35 9.37
C PHE A 71 -1.57 -14.65 10.86
N ARG A 72 -0.37 -14.92 11.40
CA ARG A 72 -0.15 -15.18 12.82
C ARG A 72 -0.59 -14.00 13.68
N SER A 73 -0.24 -12.78 13.25
CA SER A 73 -0.55 -11.53 13.93
C SER A 73 -0.89 -10.46 12.91
N LEU A 74 -1.92 -9.65 13.19
CA LEU A 74 -2.36 -8.54 12.37
C LEU A 74 -2.47 -7.29 13.23
N ILE A 75 -2.08 -6.13 12.68
CA ILE A 75 -2.15 -4.83 13.36
C ILE A 75 -2.94 -3.84 12.51
N ASN A 76 -3.55 -2.81 13.12
CA ASN A 76 -4.00 -1.66 12.35
C ASN A 76 -2.80 -0.77 12.02
N PRO A 77 -2.33 -0.70 10.76
CA PRO A 77 -1.13 0.09 10.42
C PRO A 77 -1.28 1.59 10.75
N ASP A 78 -2.51 2.10 10.74
CA ASP A 78 -2.80 3.52 10.98
C ASP A 78 -3.01 3.83 12.48
N ASP A 79 -2.79 2.88 13.38
CA ASP A 79 -2.86 3.16 14.81
C ASP A 79 -1.81 4.20 15.20
N PRO A 80 -2.17 5.24 15.98
CA PRO A 80 -1.25 6.30 16.41
C PRO A 80 0.02 5.80 17.09
N LYS A 81 0.00 4.61 17.71
CA LYS A 81 1.19 3.97 18.30
C LYS A 81 2.32 3.76 17.30
N PHE A 82 2.01 3.60 16.01
CA PHE A 82 2.99 3.33 14.97
C PHE A 82 3.52 4.58 14.26
N LEU A 83 2.99 5.76 14.58
CA LEU A 83 3.41 7.00 13.93
C LEU A 83 4.87 7.38 14.26
N ASN A 84 5.25 7.30 15.53
CA ASN A 84 6.60 7.62 15.98
C ASN A 84 6.98 6.88 17.28
N PRO A 85 7.00 5.54 17.29
CA PRO A 85 7.41 4.79 18.46
C PRO A 85 8.93 4.89 18.69
N SER A 86 9.37 4.75 19.92
CA SER A 86 10.80 4.66 20.25
C SER A 86 11.46 3.41 19.66
N ASP A 87 10.69 2.32 19.58
CA ASP A 87 11.07 1.03 18.99
C ASP A 87 9.87 0.34 18.36
N MET A 88 9.86 0.26 17.03
CA MET A 88 8.74 -0.30 16.27
C MET A 88 8.45 -1.79 16.58
N PRO A 89 9.46 -2.68 16.67
CA PRO A 89 9.23 -4.07 17.05
C PRO A 89 8.52 -4.20 18.40
N THR A 90 8.90 -3.40 19.39
CA THR A 90 8.26 -3.39 20.72
C THR A 90 6.81 -2.90 20.61
N ALA A 91 6.56 -1.80 19.89
CA ALA A 91 5.22 -1.26 19.68
C ALA A 91 4.28 -2.29 19.01
N ILE A 92 4.76 -3.02 18.01
CA ILE A 92 3.97 -4.07 17.34
C ILE A 92 3.65 -5.22 18.31
N ARG A 93 4.62 -5.69 19.12
CA ARG A 93 4.38 -6.77 20.10
C ARG A 93 3.40 -6.34 21.18
N GLU A 94 3.54 -5.14 21.72
CA GLU A 94 2.62 -4.58 22.70
C GLU A 94 1.21 -4.48 22.16
N TRP A 95 1.06 -3.98 20.93
CA TRP A 95 -0.22 -3.91 20.26
C TRP A 95 -0.86 -5.30 20.09
N CYS A 96 -0.11 -6.30 19.64
CA CYS A 96 -0.59 -7.68 19.53
C CYS A 96 -1.04 -8.24 20.89
N ARG A 97 -0.25 -8.02 21.94
CA ARG A 97 -0.58 -8.46 23.31
C ARG A 97 -1.87 -7.82 23.82
N GLU A 98 -2.04 -6.52 23.62
CA GLU A 98 -3.24 -5.78 24.02
C GLU A 98 -4.51 -6.29 23.32
N HIS A 99 -4.37 -6.82 22.11
CA HIS A 99 -5.47 -7.37 21.31
C HIS A 99 -5.57 -8.90 21.38
N GLY A 100 -4.89 -9.54 22.33
CA GLY A 100 -4.98 -10.99 22.54
C GLY A 100 -4.39 -11.83 21.42
N GLN A 101 -3.51 -11.26 20.58
CA GLN A 101 -2.87 -11.97 19.49
C GLN A 101 -1.48 -12.50 19.87
N PRO A 102 -0.98 -13.56 19.19
CA PRO A 102 0.40 -14.00 19.35
C PRO A 102 1.38 -12.89 19.01
N GLU A 103 2.37 -12.64 19.87
CA GLU A 103 3.41 -11.67 19.60
C GLU A 103 4.36 -12.17 18.51
N PRO A 104 4.74 -11.34 17.52
CA PRO A 104 5.77 -11.72 16.57
C PRO A 104 7.15 -11.75 17.26
N GLU A 105 7.79 -12.91 17.23
CA GLU A 105 9.05 -13.19 17.92
C GLU A 105 10.27 -12.91 17.06
N THR A 106 10.18 -13.25 15.77
CA THR A 106 11.29 -13.12 14.82
C THR A 106 11.12 -11.89 13.92
N GLU A 107 12.22 -11.46 13.30
CA GLU A 107 12.22 -10.37 12.32
C GLU A 107 11.32 -10.68 11.12
N GLY A 108 11.28 -11.94 10.70
CA GLY A 108 10.39 -12.40 9.62
C GLY A 108 8.92 -12.29 10.01
N GLN A 109 8.56 -12.67 11.24
CA GLN A 109 7.19 -12.54 11.74
C GLN A 109 6.77 -11.07 11.89
N LEU A 110 7.67 -10.19 12.38
CA LEU A 110 7.42 -8.74 12.45
C LEU A 110 7.17 -8.14 11.06
N ALA A 111 8.05 -8.43 10.11
CA ALA A 111 7.92 -7.92 8.75
C ALA A 111 6.67 -8.48 8.06
N ARG A 112 6.35 -9.76 8.24
CA ARG A 112 5.15 -10.38 7.68
C ARG A 112 3.88 -9.80 8.26
N CYS A 113 3.80 -9.63 9.57
CA CYS A 113 2.70 -8.95 10.25
C CYS A 113 2.45 -7.56 9.63
N ALA A 114 3.51 -6.77 9.43
CA ALA A 114 3.40 -5.46 8.80
C ALA A 114 2.92 -5.54 7.33
N PHE A 115 3.48 -6.44 6.51
CA PHE A 115 3.09 -6.58 5.11
C PHE A 115 1.65 -7.06 4.93
N GLU A 116 1.22 -8.08 5.68
CA GLU A 116 -0.14 -8.60 5.62
C GLU A 116 -1.15 -7.54 6.10
N SER A 117 -0.84 -6.83 7.16
CA SER A 117 -1.69 -5.74 7.68
C SER A 117 -1.80 -4.58 6.72
N LEU A 118 -0.71 -4.20 6.03
CA LEU A 118 -0.74 -3.17 4.99
C LEU A 118 -1.61 -3.60 3.81
N ALA A 119 -1.49 -4.84 3.34
CA ALA A 119 -2.29 -5.36 2.24
C ALA A 119 -3.79 -5.41 2.59
N LEU A 120 -4.14 -5.82 3.81
CA LEU A 120 -5.51 -5.79 4.31
C LEU A 120 -6.04 -4.35 4.45
N LYS A 121 -5.20 -3.42 4.88
CA LYS A 121 -5.56 -2.00 4.90
C LYS A 121 -5.84 -1.44 3.51
N TYR A 122 -5.08 -1.88 2.49
CA TYR A 122 -5.37 -1.50 1.09
C TYR A 122 -6.77 -1.97 0.68
N ARG A 123 -7.17 -3.20 1.03
CA ARG A 123 -8.53 -3.72 0.79
C ARG A 123 -9.59 -2.83 1.45
N VAL A 124 -9.40 -2.45 2.72
CA VAL A 124 -10.34 -1.58 3.43
C VAL A 124 -10.49 -0.24 2.71
N VAL A 125 -9.38 0.39 2.32
CA VAL A 125 -9.42 1.68 1.64
C VAL A 125 -9.96 1.56 0.21
N LEU A 126 -9.66 0.47 -0.50
CA LEU A 126 -10.23 0.19 -1.82
C LEU A 126 -11.77 0.15 -1.75
N ASN A 127 -12.33 -0.60 -0.80
CA ASN A 127 -13.77 -0.68 -0.59
C ASN A 127 -14.39 0.68 -0.25
N GLN A 128 -13.69 1.51 0.55
CA GLN A 128 -14.13 2.88 0.88
C GLN A 128 -14.15 3.78 -0.36
N LEU A 129 -13.16 3.65 -1.25
CA LEU A 129 -13.13 4.41 -2.51
C LEU A 129 -14.23 3.94 -3.47
N GLU A 130 -14.49 2.63 -3.57
CA GLU A 130 -15.61 2.09 -4.35
C GLU A 130 -16.97 2.55 -3.79
N GLU A 131 -17.15 2.57 -2.46
CA GLU A 131 -18.33 3.13 -1.79
C GLU A 131 -18.58 4.61 -2.17
N LEU A 132 -17.51 5.42 -2.12
CA LEU A 132 -17.61 6.86 -2.39
C LEU A 132 -17.85 7.20 -3.86
N THR A 133 -17.26 6.42 -4.77
CA THR A 133 -17.36 6.66 -6.21
C THR A 133 -18.54 5.96 -6.87
N GLY A 134 -19.09 4.93 -6.23
CA GLY A 134 -20.10 4.05 -6.82
C GLY A 134 -19.58 3.21 -7.99
N THR A 135 -18.25 3.12 -8.16
CA THR A 135 -17.62 2.43 -9.30
C THR A 135 -16.63 1.38 -8.79
N ALA A 136 -16.70 0.17 -9.34
CA ALA A 136 -15.75 -0.89 -9.05
C ALA A 136 -14.36 -0.55 -9.61
N ILE A 137 -13.31 -0.80 -8.80
CA ILE A 137 -11.92 -0.62 -9.19
C ILE A 137 -11.39 -1.98 -9.64
N GLU A 138 -11.10 -2.12 -10.92
CA GLU A 138 -10.74 -3.41 -11.51
C GLU A 138 -9.24 -3.75 -11.37
N VAL A 139 -8.37 -2.74 -11.32
CA VAL A 139 -6.90 -2.90 -11.31
C VAL A 139 -6.27 -1.92 -10.33
N ILE A 140 -5.25 -2.36 -9.63
CA ILE A 140 -4.45 -1.52 -8.73
C ILE A 140 -3.09 -1.25 -9.38
N HIS A 141 -2.72 0.02 -9.54
CA HIS A 141 -1.40 0.43 -9.98
C HIS A 141 -0.53 0.84 -8.79
N ILE A 142 0.60 0.16 -8.59
CA ILE A 142 1.59 0.50 -7.56
C ILE A 142 2.81 1.13 -8.24
N VAL A 143 3.05 2.40 -7.99
CA VAL A 143 4.16 3.17 -8.56
C VAL A 143 5.14 3.63 -7.48
N GLY A 144 6.34 4.05 -7.90
CA GLY A 144 7.39 4.48 -6.99
C GLY A 144 8.15 3.31 -6.35
N GLY A 145 8.95 3.59 -5.32
CA GLY A 145 9.80 2.60 -4.67
C GLY A 145 9.07 1.37 -4.11
N GLY A 146 7.80 1.52 -3.73
CA GLY A 146 6.95 0.41 -3.25
C GLY A 146 6.73 -0.68 -4.29
N SER A 147 6.76 -0.33 -5.58
CA SER A 147 6.59 -1.29 -6.68
C SER A 147 7.70 -2.37 -6.76
N GLN A 148 8.82 -2.14 -6.08
CA GLN A 148 9.92 -3.11 -6.02
C GLN A 148 9.71 -4.22 -4.97
N ASN A 149 8.73 -4.07 -4.07
CA ASN A 149 8.45 -5.09 -3.07
C ASN A 149 7.46 -6.14 -3.60
N GLU A 150 8.01 -7.18 -4.24
CA GLU A 150 7.23 -8.24 -4.89
C GLU A 150 6.27 -8.96 -3.91
N LEU A 151 6.70 -9.17 -2.66
CA LEU A 151 5.86 -9.83 -1.65
C LEU A 151 4.63 -8.97 -1.31
N LEU A 152 4.82 -7.67 -1.06
CA LEU A 152 3.71 -6.77 -0.75
C LEU A 152 2.79 -6.58 -1.96
N ASN A 153 3.34 -6.52 -3.18
CA ASN A 153 2.55 -6.41 -4.40
C ASN A 153 1.65 -7.65 -4.58
N GLN A 154 2.18 -8.86 -4.36
CA GLN A 154 1.37 -10.07 -4.39
C GLN A 154 0.33 -10.09 -3.25
N PHE A 155 0.71 -9.68 -2.03
CA PHE A 155 -0.23 -9.59 -0.92
C PHE A 155 -1.34 -8.56 -1.19
N ALA A 156 -1.02 -7.43 -1.81
CA ALA A 156 -2.01 -6.43 -2.23
C ALA A 156 -3.00 -7.02 -3.26
N ALA A 157 -2.50 -7.74 -4.27
CA ALA A 157 -3.36 -8.41 -5.23
C ALA A 157 -4.30 -9.42 -4.53
N ASN A 158 -3.74 -10.25 -3.66
CA ASN A 158 -4.50 -11.28 -2.94
C ASN A 158 -5.54 -10.67 -1.99
N ALA A 159 -5.14 -9.69 -1.17
CA ALA A 159 -6.02 -9.05 -0.20
C ALA A 159 -7.17 -8.31 -0.87
N CYS A 160 -6.89 -7.57 -1.95
CA CYS A 160 -7.89 -6.79 -2.66
C CYS A 160 -8.72 -7.61 -3.65
N GLY A 161 -8.29 -8.83 -4.00
CA GLY A 161 -8.93 -9.64 -5.04
C GLY A 161 -8.90 -8.97 -6.41
N ARG A 162 -7.86 -8.19 -6.69
CA ARG A 162 -7.69 -7.41 -7.92
C ARG A 162 -6.27 -7.60 -8.45
N PRO A 163 -6.08 -7.63 -9.79
CA PRO A 163 -4.75 -7.57 -10.37
C PRO A 163 -3.98 -6.33 -9.91
N VAL A 164 -2.70 -6.51 -9.64
CA VAL A 164 -1.77 -5.41 -9.32
C VAL A 164 -0.77 -5.26 -10.44
N ILE A 165 -0.64 -4.05 -10.95
CA ILE A 165 0.38 -3.64 -11.93
C ILE A 165 1.41 -2.79 -11.18
N ALA A 166 2.63 -3.30 -11.03
CA ALA A 166 3.71 -2.66 -10.27
C ALA A 166 4.76 -2.04 -11.21
N GLY A 167 4.98 -0.76 -11.05
CA GLY A 167 5.88 0.09 -11.87
C GLY A 167 5.12 1.24 -12.52
N PRO A 168 5.85 2.26 -13.00
CA PRO A 168 7.30 2.44 -12.90
C PRO A 168 7.77 2.83 -11.49
N VAL A 169 9.05 2.54 -11.20
CA VAL A 169 9.69 2.96 -9.94
C VAL A 169 9.78 4.48 -9.85
N GLU A 170 10.12 5.13 -10.95
CA GLU A 170 10.28 6.60 -11.04
C GLU A 170 9.03 7.28 -11.64
N GLY A 171 7.82 6.78 -11.32
CA GLY A 171 6.57 7.27 -11.90
C GLY A 171 6.32 8.77 -11.72
N THR A 172 6.71 9.34 -10.59
CA THR A 172 6.56 10.79 -10.33
C THR A 172 7.45 11.63 -11.26
N VAL A 173 8.70 11.23 -11.44
CA VAL A 173 9.64 11.94 -12.32
C VAL A 173 9.20 11.82 -13.77
N MET A 174 8.84 10.61 -14.22
CA MET A 174 8.34 10.37 -15.57
C MET A 174 7.09 11.21 -15.86
N GLY A 175 6.11 11.19 -14.97
CA GLY A 175 4.89 11.98 -15.12
C GLY A 175 5.17 13.49 -15.21
N ASN A 176 6.08 14.00 -14.37
CA ASN A 176 6.48 15.42 -14.41
C ASN A 176 7.10 15.81 -15.77
N VAL A 177 8.05 15.02 -16.27
CA VAL A 177 8.72 15.27 -17.56
C VAL A 177 7.73 15.20 -18.71
N LEU A 178 6.85 14.19 -18.74
CA LEU A 178 5.90 13.98 -19.83
C LEU A 178 4.79 15.04 -19.86
N VAL A 179 4.35 15.56 -18.72
CA VAL A 179 3.41 16.70 -18.67
C VAL A 179 4.07 17.97 -19.20
N GLN A 180 5.37 18.18 -18.93
CA GLN A 180 6.10 19.30 -19.54
C GLN A 180 6.24 19.11 -21.05
N ALA A 181 6.62 17.93 -21.54
CA ALA A 181 6.69 17.63 -22.97
C ALA A 181 5.35 17.88 -23.67
N ARG A 182 4.23 17.51 -23.02
CA ARG A 182 2.89 17.83 -23.52
C ARG A 182 2.64 19.35 -23.60
N SER A 183 3.10 20.13 -22.64
CA SER A 183 2.94 21.59 -22.66
C SER A 183 3.75 22.26 -23.79
N PHE A 184 4.78 21.61 -24.28
CA PHE A 184 5.55 22.04 -25.46
C PHE A 184 5.00 21.49 -26.79
N GLY A 185 3.93 20.70 -26.76
CA GLY A 185 3.30 20.14 -27.94
C GLY A 185 3.96 18.87 -28.50
N GLU A 186 4.91 18.29 -27.78
CA GLU A 186 5.60 17.04 -28.18
C GLU A 186 4.73 15.79 -27.91
N ILE A 187 3.75 15.88 -27.03
CA ILE A 187 2.78 14.85 -26.68
C ILE A 187 1.37 15.45 -26.72
N GLY A 188 0.43 14.78 -27.36
CA GLY A 188 -0.89 15.33 -27.65
C GLY A 188 -1.92 15.09 -26.54
N SER A 189 -1.79 14.01 -25.75
CA SER A 189 -2.83 13.59 -24.83
C SER A 189 -2.29 12.89 -23.57
N LEU A 190 -3.16 12.77 -22.56
CA LEU A 190 -2.86 11.97 -21.35
C LEU A 190 -2.76 10.47 -21.69
N SER A 191 -3.53 9.99 -22.69
CA SER A 191 -3.42 8.60 -23.16
C SER A 191 -2.03 8.32 -23.73
N GLU A 192 -1.51 9.21 -24.55
CA GLU A 192 -0.17 9.09 -25.12
C GLU A 192 0.92 9.13 -24.03
N ILE A 193 0.76 9.98 -23.00
CA ILE A 193 1.64 9.94 -21.81
C ILE A 193 1.64 8.55 -21.19
N ARG A 194 0.47 7.94 -20.99
CA ARG A 194 0.34 6.59 -20.39
C ARG A 194 0.99 5.51 -21.28
N GLU A 195 0.85 5.60 -22.59
CA GLU A 195 1.51 4.70 -23.55
C GLU A 195 3.03 4.81 -23.46
N VAL A 196 3.56 6.03 -23.47
CA VAL A 196 5.01 6.26 -23.32
C VAL A 196 5.54 5.70 -22.01
N VAL A 197 4.81 5.87 -20.92
CA VAL A 197 5.20 5.30 -19.61
C VAL A 197 5.19 3.77 -19.67
N HIS A 198 4.14 3.18 -20.24
CA HIS A 198 4.01 1.73 -20.37
C HIS A 198 5.17 1.13 -21.18
N ASP A 199 5.52 1.75 -22.32
CA ASP A 199 6.55 1.24 -23.22
C ASP A 199 7.98 1.48 -22.70
N SER A 200 8.16 2.47 -21.83
CA SER A 200 9.48 2.86 -21.31
C SER A 200 9.84 2.25 -19.97
N ALA A 201 8.90 1.62 -19.27
CA ALA A 201 9.09 1.16 -17.91
C ALA A 201 9.02 -0.36 -17.79
N ALA A 202 9.84 -0.91 -16.88
CA ALA A 202 9.67 -2.29 -16.45
C ALA A 202 8.43 -2.39 -15.57
N ILE A 203 7.43 -3.12 -16.04
CA ILE A 203 6.16 -3.34 -15.34
C ILE A 203 6.04 -4.82 -15.01
N LYS A 204 5.60 -5.13 -13.79
CA LYS A 204 5.27 -6.50 -13.35
C LYS A 204 3.79 -6.57 -13.00
N GLN A 205 3.15 -7.68 -13.36
CA GLN A 205 1.76 -7.96 -13.03
C GLN A 205 1.66 -9.09 -12.00
N TYR A 206 0.76 -8.93 -11.04
CA TYR A 206 0.48 -9.89 -9.99
C TYR A 206 -1.02 -10.19 -10.00
N GLU A 207 -1.36 -11.44 -10.24
CA GLU A 207 -2.74 -11.92 -10.18
C GLU A 207 -3.10 -12.34 -8.75
N PRO A 208 -4.36 -12.13 -8.33
CA PRO A 208 -4.81 -12.57 -7.02
C PRO A 208 -4.82 -14.10 -6.93
N THR A 209 -4.30 -14.62 -5.82
CA THR A 209 -4.27 -16.03 -5.47
C THR A 209 -4.70 -16.22 -4.02
N ASP A 210 -5.13 -17.44 -3.64
CA ASP A 210 -5.45 -17.80 -2.24
C ASP A 210 -6.47 -16.86 -1.56
N LEU A 211 -7.52 -16.48 -2.30
CA LEU A 211 -8.51 -15.47 -1.86
C LEU A 211 -9.18 -15.84 -0.53
N SER A 212 -9.53 -17.13 -0.33
CA SER A 212 -10.25 -17.56 0.87
C SER A 212 -9.51 -17.24 2.18
N ARG A 213 -8.19 -17.45 2.19
CA ARG A 213 -7.37 -17.14 3.39
C ARG A 213 -7.28 -15.64 3.66
N TRP A 214 -7.26 -14.82 2.60
CA TRP A 214 -7.28 -13.36 2.73
C TRP A 214 -8.66 -12.84 3.13
N ASP A 215 -9.74 -13.51 2.75
CA ASP A 215 -11.10 -13.19 3.21
C ASP A 215 -11.24 -13.46 4.71
N GLU A 216 -10.82 -14.63 5.19
CA GLU A 216 -10.77 -14.96 6.62
C GLU A 216 -9.90 -13.97 7.43
N ALA A 217 -8.73 -13.61 6.89
CA ALA A 217 -7.86 -12.62 7.52
C ALA A 217 -8.49 -11.23 7.54
N SER A 218 -9.25 -10.85 6.50
CA SER A 218 -9.96 -9.58 6.42
C SER A 218 -11.07 -9.46 7.46
N GLU A 219 -11.80 -10.56 7.73
CA GLU A 219 -12.82 -10.60 8.79
C GLU A 219 -12.19 -10.33 10.16
N ARG A 220 -11.06 -10.97 10.47
CA ARG A 220 -10.31 -10.70 11.71
C ARG A 220 -9.76 -9.27 11.75
N PHE A 221 -9.25 -8.77 10.64
CA PHE A 221 -8.67 -7.43 10.55
C PHE A 221 -9.71 -6.33 10.78
N ALA A 222 -10.98 -6.57 10.41
CA ALA A 222 -12.08 -5.63 10.63
C ALA A 222 -12.33 -5.32 12.11
N GLU A 223 -11.92 -6.21 13.04
CA GLU A 223 -12.02 -5.96 14.48
C GLU A 223 -11.07 -4.86 14.97
N TYR A 224 -10.08 -4.49 14.15
CA TYR A 224 -8.99 -3.57 14.53
C TYR A 224 -9.01 -2.23 13.76
N THR A 225 -9.96 -2.02 12.84
CA THR A 225 -9.96 -0.84 11.94
C THR A 225 -11.24 -0.02 11.92
#